data_0bed0f541f823e19d59808a862246a32
#
_entry.id   0bed0f541f823e19d59808a862246a32
#
_cell.length_a   1.000
_cell.length_b   1.000
_cell.length_c   1.000
_cell.angle_alpha   90.00
_cell.angle_beta   90.00
_cell.angle_gamma   90.00
#
_symmetry.space_group_name_H-M   'P 1'
#
loop_
_entity.id
_entity.type
_entity.pdbx_description
1 polymer ?
#
loop_
_entity_poly.entity_id
_entity_poly.type
_entity_poly.pdbx_seq_one_letter_code
_entity_poly.pdbx_strand_id
1 'polypeptide(L)'
;KKITLLFFCLSVLATSCKKDDVIYDVNQVNATSYNANKNKLKTIPQYISILYANLFQKALSANELVEITNCIESIGSKEVAHEIILSNFMNKSGVILPSDSLMRIDVNAFIEQTYKRFYVRDLTQAEREFFLNFFASHPDVSVEMVYSAFSLSNEYQFY
;
A
#
# COMPACT_ATOMS: atom_id res chain seq x y z
N LYS A 1 1.40 55.24 51.02
CA LYS A 1 0.30 54.44 50.39
C LYS A 1 0.43 54.29 48.88
N LYS A 2 0.95 55.26 48.12
CA LYS A 2 1.13 55.14 46.67
C LYS A 2 2.30 54.27 46.22
N ILE A 3 3.39 54.21 47.00
CA ILE A 3 4.58 53.42 46.74
C ILE A 3 4.33 51.93 46.99
N THR A 4 3.56 51.58 48.02
CA THR A 4 3.17 50.20 48.34
C THR A 4 2.28 49.56 47.26
N LEU A 5 1.43 50.36 46.61
CA LEU A 5 0.57 49.90 45.52
C LEU A 5 1.38 49.62 44.24
N LEU A 6 2.44 50.41 43.99
CA LEU A 6 3.32 50.24 42.86
C LEU A 6 4.13 48.94 42.92
N PHE A 7 4.60 48.58 44.17
CA PHE A 7 5.33 47.34 44.41
C PHE A 7 4.45 46.07 44.26
N PHE A 8 3.15 46.21 44.61
CA PHE A 8 2.21 45.09 44.46
C PHE A 8 1.85 44.81 42.99
N CYS A 9 1.75 45.82 42.14
CA CYS A 9 1.53 45.65 40.70
C CYS A 9 2.74 45.06 39.98
N LEU A 10 3.98 45.29 40.46
CA LEU A 10 5.19 44.78 39.84
C LEU A 10 5.40 43.28 40.13
N SER A 11 4.86 42.78 41.25
CA SER A 11 4.97 41.37 41.61
C SER A 11 4.06 40.42 40.86
N VAL A 12 2.98 40.95 40.25
CA VAL A 12 2.02 40.14 39.47
C VAL A 12 2.51 39.87 38.03
N LEU A 13 3.45 40.66 37.54
CA LEU A 13 4.02 40.46 36.19
C LEU A 13 5.09 39.34 36.09
N ALA A 14 5.49 38.76 37.20
CA ALA A 14 6.52 37.70 37.23
C ALA A 14 5.96 36.28 37.14
N THR A 15 4.65 36.07 36.99
CA THR A 15 4.07 34.78 36.65
C THR A 15 4.19 34.56 35.15
N SER A 16 5.44 34.37 34.70
CA SER A 16 5.72 33.85 33.36
C SER A 16 5.09 32.48 33.24
N CYS A 17 4.13 32.31 32.36
CA CYS A 17 3.64 31.00 31.93
C CYS A 17 4.83 30.18 31.54
N LYS A 18 5.10 29.08 32.27
CA LYS A 18 5.96 28.02 31.76
C LYS A 18 5.29 27.48 30.52
N LYS A 19 5.92 27.71 29.40
CA LYS A 19 5.56 27.02 28.15
C LYS A 19 5.97 25.57 28.39
N ASP A 20 5.00 24.68 28.52
CA ASP A 20 5.28 23.26 28.51
C ASP A 20 5.81 22.93 27.11
N ASP A 21 7.11 22.68 27.01
CA ASP A 21 7.69 22.14 25.80
C ASP A 21 7.14 20.72 25.63
N VAL A 22 6.15 20.60 24.75
CA VAL A 22 5.65 19.28 24.33
C VAL A 22 6.76 18.61 23.54
N ILE A 23 7.58 17.81 24.22
CA ILE A 23 8.56 16.94 23.58
C ILE A 23 7.73 15.84 22.88
N TYR A 24 7.60 15.94 21.57
CA TYR A 24 7.11 14.81 20.78
C TYR A 24 8.21 13.75 20.77
N ASP A 25 8.07 12.75 21.63
CA ASP A 25 8.89 11.55 21.55
C ASP A 25 8.39 10.77 20.32
N VAL A 26 9.05 10.99 19.19
CA VAL A 26 8.81 10.21 17.99
C VAL A 26 9.47 8.86 18.23
N ASN A 27 8.69 7.91 18.76
CA ASN A 27 9.10 6.52 18.75
C ASN A 27 9.52 6.18 17.33
N GLN A 28 10.76 5.79 17.12
CA GLN A 28 11.22 5.26 15.84
C GLN A 28 10.40 4.00 15.56
N VAL A 29 9.30 4.19 14.84
CA VAL A 29 8.61 3.07 14.20
C VAL A 29 9.54 2.61 13.09
N ASN A 30 10.16 1.45 13.27
CA ASN A 30 10.88 0.81 12.20
C ASN A 30 9.92 0.73 10.99
N ALA A 31 10.25 1.45 9.93
CA ALA A 31 9.45 1.50 8.70
C ALA A 31 9.42 0.15 7.96
N THR A 32 10.22 -0.80 8.38
CA THR A 32 10.14 -2.20 7.95
C THR A 32 9.01 -2.87 8.73
N SER A 33 7.91 -3.14 8.04
CA SER A 33 6.85 -3.96 8.61
C SER A 33 7.44 -5.28 9.10
N TYR A 34 7.02 -5.73 10.28
CA TYR A 34 7.53 -6.88 11.02
C TYR A 34 7.61 -8.21 10.22
N ASN A 35 6.97 -8.29 9.06
CA ASN A 35 6.90 -9.47 8.20
C ASN A 35 7.49 -9.27 6.79
N ALA A 36 8.24 -8.22 6.53
CA ALA A 36 8.66 -7.85 5.17
C ALA A 36 10.09 -8.28 4.79
N ASN A 37 10.64 -9.33 5.39
CA ASN A 37 11.85 -9.96 4.87
C ASN A 37 11.53 -10.81 3.62
N LYS A 38 10.96 -10.16 2.60
CA LYS A 38 10.75 -10.76 1.29
C LYS A 38 12.09 -10.81 0.56
N ASN A 39 12.80 -11.92 0.67
CA ASN A 39 14.13 -12.07 0.09
C ASN A 39 14.22 -13.19 -0.97
N LYS A 40 13.12 -13.90 -1.21
CA LYS A 40 13.08 -14.97 -2.22
C LYS A 40 12.27 -14.52 -3.42
N LEU A 41 12.90 -14.52 -4.59
CA LEU A 41 12.23 -14.27 -5.86
C LEU A 41 11.24 -15.42 -6.16
N LYS A 42 10.02 -15.06 -6.50
CA LYS A 42 9.03 -16.03 -6.98
C LYS A 42 9.50 -16.70 -8.26
N THR A 43 9.33 -18.01 -8.36
CA THR A 43 9.41 -18.71 -9.64
C THR A 43 8.22 -18.32 -10.54
N ILE A 44 8.32 -18.56 -11.84
CA ILE A 44 7.22 -18.27 -12.79
C ILE A 44 5.92 -18.97 -12.37
N PRO A 45 5.89 -20.28 -12.05
CA PRO A 45 4.66 -20.93 -11.57
C PRO A 45 4.12 -20.34 -10.27
N GLN A 46 4.98 -19.92 -9.35
CA GLN A 46 4.56 -19.27 -8.10
C GLN A 46 3.93 -17.90 -8.37
N TYR A 47 4.55 -17.09 -9.23
CA TYR A 47 3.98 -15.80 -9.63
C TYR A 47 2.59 -15.98 -10.24
N ILE A 48 2.43 -16.89 -11.22
CA ILE A 48 1.15 -17.16 -11.88
C ILE A 48 0.09 -17.60 -10.87
N SER A 49 0.43 -18.57 -10.02
CA SER A 49 -0.50 -19.15 -9.04
C SER A 49 -0.97 -18.11 -8.03
N ILE A 50 -0.05 -17.30 -7.51
CA ILE A 50 -0.35 -16.25 -6.52
C ILE A 50 -1.15 -15.12 -7.17
N LEU A 51 -0.77 -14.70 -8.38
CA LEU A 51 -1.51 -13.67 -9.12
C LEU A 51 -2.95 -14.12 -9.40
N TYR A 52 -3.13 -15.36 -9.85
CA TYR A 52 -4.46 -15.91 -10.08
C TYR A 52 -5.28 -15.98 -8.78
N ALA A 53 -4.68 -16.46 -7.69
CA ALA A 53 -5.35 -16.52 -6.39
C ALA A 53 -5.74 -15.12 -5.89
N ASN A 54 -4.89 -14.12 -6.10
CA ASN A 54 -5.19 -12.74 -5.74
C ASN A 54 -6.34 -12.16 -6.56
N LEU A 55 -6.44 -12.47 -7.84
CA LEU A 55 -7.44 -11.89 -8.73
C LEU A 55 -8.78 -12.64 -8.69
N PHE A 56 -8.77 -13.97 -8.50
CA PHE A 56 -9.96 -14.81 -8.60
C PHE A 56 -10.41 -15.42 -7.26
N GLN A 57 -9.59 -15.29 -6.19
CA GLN A 57 -9.81 -15.91 -4.87
C GLN A 57 -10.06 -17.43 -4.95
N LYS A 58 -9.43 -18.08 -5.89
CA LYS A 58 -9.45 -19.54 -6.09
C LYS A 58 -8.13 -20.01 -6.68
N ALA A 59 -7.85 -21.29 -6.55
CA ALA A 59 -6.66 -21.88 -7.14
C ALA A 59 -6.82 -22.04 -8.67
N LEU A 60 -5.71 -21.85 -9.38
CA LEU A 60 -5.58 -22.22 -10.79
C LEU A 60 -5.47 -23.73 -10.92
N SER A 61 -6.04 -24.32 -11.96
CA SER A 61 -5.86 -25.75 -12.21
C SER A 61 -4.41 -26.08 -12.62
N ALA A 62 -3.96 -27.29 -12.31
CA ALA A 62 -2.58 -27.72 -12.62
C ALA A 62 -2.28 -27.65 -14.13
N ASN A 63 -3.24 -28.02 -14.98
CA ASN A 63 -3.07 -27.99 -16.42
C ASN A 63 -2.94 -26.55 -16.95
N GLU A 64 -3.82 -25.64 -16.52
CA GLU A 64 -3.72 -24.22 -16.88
C GLU A 64 -2.40 -23.61 -16.40
N LEU A 65 -1.95 -23.99 -15.19
CA LEU A 65 -0.66 -23.50 -14.67
C LEU A 65 0.51 -23.90 -15.57
N VAL A 66 0.54 -25.15 -16.03
CA VAL A 66 1.60 -25.64 -16.93
C VAL A 66 1.53 -24.91 -18.27
N GLU A 67 0.35 -24.78 -18.86
CA GLU A 67 0.16 -24.09 -20.15
C GLU A 67 0.62 -22.63 -20.09
N ILE A 68 0.22 -21.90 -19.04
CA ILE A 68 0.60 -20.51 -18.86
C ILE A 68 2.10 -20.39 -18.56
N THR A 69 2.67 -21.29 -17.76
CA THR A 69 4.10 -21.32 -17.47
C THR A 69 4.91 -21.46 -18.75
N ASN A 70 4.57 -22.45 -19.61
CA ASN A 70 5.24 -22.66 -20.88
C ASN A 70 5.10 -21.45 -21.81
N CYS A 71 3.94 -20.78 -21.81
CA CYS A 71 3.74 -19.55 -22.57
C CYS A 71 4.68 -18.44 -22.10
N ILE A 72 4.77 -18.20 -20.79
CA ILE A 72 5.67 -17.17 -20.21
C ILE A 72 7.13 -17.50 -20.50
N GLU A 73 7.54 -18.76 -20.32
CA GLU A 73 8.93 -19.18 -20.55
C GLU A 73 9.34 -19.06 -22.02
N SER A 74 8.38 -19.12 -22.95
CA SER A 74 8.65 -18.90 -24.38
C SER A 74 8.89 -17.43 -24.75
N ILE A 75 8.51 -16.50 -23.87
CA ILE A 75 8.69 -15.06 -24.07
C ILE A 75 10.05 -14.64 -23.50
N GLY A 76 10.89 -14.02 -24.33
CA GLY A 76 12.26 -13.64 -23.94
C GLY A 76 12.34 -12.57 -22.83
N SER A 77 11.34 -11.69 -22.72
CA SER A 77 11.25 -10.67 -21.64
C SER A 77 10.24 -11.10 -20.59
N LYS A 78 10.70 -11.31 -19.36
CA LYS A 78 9.81 -11.65 -18.23
C LYS A 78 8.86 -10.53 -17.87
N GLU A 79 9.28 -9.28 -17.99
CA GLU A 79 8.45 -8.12 -17.71
C GLU A 79 7.26 -8.08 -18.66
N VAL A 80 7.51 -8.18 -19.97
CA VAL A 80 6.46 -8.26 -20.99
C VAL A 80 5.53 -9.46 -20.76
N ALA A 81 6.09 -10.61 -20.38
CA ALA A 81 5.30 -11.80 -20.10
C ALA A 81 4.37 -11.60 -18.89
N HIS A 82 4.84 -10.94 -17.82
CA HIS A 82 4.02 -10.63 -16.66
C HIS A 82 2.88 -9.65 -17.01
N GLU A 83 3.16 -8.64 -17.82
CA GLU A 83 2.14 -7.70 -18.31
C GLU A 83 1.06 -8.41 -19.14
N ILE A 84 1.46 -9.29 -20.05
CA ILE A 84 0.52 -10.06 -20.90
C ILE A 84 -0.38 -10.95 -20.04
N ILE A 85 0.19 -11.70 -19.09
CA ILE A 85 -0.59 -12.57 -18.20
C ILE A 85 -1.53 -11.77 -17.32
N LEU A 86 -1.05 -10.67 -16.74
CA LEU A 86 -1.86 -9.79 -15.92
C LEU A 86 -3.04 -9.24 -16.73
N SER A 87 -2.79 -8.70 -17.92
CA SER A 87 -3.83 -8.20 -18.81
C SER A 87 -4.84 -9.29 -19.18
N ASN A 88 -4.35 -10.50 -19.47
CA ASN A 88 -5.23 -11.65 -19.77
C ASN A 88 -6.12 -11.99 -18.58
N PHE A 89 -5.58 -12.04 -17.37
CA PHE A 89 -6.35 -12.34 -16.15
C PHE A 89 -7.35 -11.24 -15.81
N MET A 90 -6.98 -9.96 -15.97
CA MET A 90 -7.89 -8.83 -15.73
C MET A 90 -9.10 -8.85 -16.66
N ASN A 91 -8.94 -9.35 -17.89
CA ASN A 91 -10.01 -9.46 -18.87
C ASN A 91 -10.77 -10.80 -18.83
N LYS A 92 -10.32 -11.75 -17.99
CA LYS A 92 -10.96 -13.07 -17.89
C LYS A 92 -12.23 -13.00 -17.03
N SER A 93 -13.27 -13.71 -17.45
CA SER A 93 -14.52 -13.80 -16.68
C SER A 93 -14.27 -14.39 -15.29
N GLY A 94 -14.90 -13.80 -14.27
CA GLY A 94 -14.78 -14.22 -12.88
C GLY A 94 -13.63 -13.57 -12.10
N VAL A 95 -12.92 -12.60 -12.69
CA VAL A 95 -12.01 -11.73 -11.95
C VAL A 95 -12.79 -10.95 -10.89
N ILE A 96 -12.21 -10.81 -9.70
CA ILE A 96 -12.84 -10.13 -8.56
C ILE A 96 -12.15 -8.78 -8.36
N LEU A 97 -12.74 -7.75 -8.97
CA LEU A 97 -12.32 -6.36 -8.83
C LEU A 97 -13.45 -5.56 -8.16
N PRO A 98 -13.16 -4.75 -7.14
CA PRO A 98 -14.13 -3.75 -6.70
C PRO A 98 -14.36 -2.74 -7.82
N SER A 99 -15.51 -2.07 -7.82
CA SER A 99 -15.73 -0.98 -8.77
C SER A 99 -14.90 0.27 -8.39
N ASP A 100 -14.59 1.10 -9.37
CA ASP A 100 -13.90 2.38 -9.14
C ASP A 100 -14.71 3.28 -8.18
N SER A 101 -16.04 3.21 -8.24
CA SER A 101 -16.91 3.94 -7.32
C SER A 101 -16.73 3.47 -5.87
N LEU A 102 -16.65 2.15 -5.62
CA LEU A 102 -16.40 1.61 -4.28
C LEU A 102 -15.00 1.99 -3.77
N MET A 103 -13.99 1.94 -4.61
CA MET A 103 -12.65 2.40 -4.29
C MET A 103 -12.66 3.84 -3.81
N ARG A 104 -13.41 4.72 -4.47
CA ARG A 104 -13.43 6.15 -4.16
C ARG A 104 -14.28 6.51 -2.94
N ILE A 105 -15.22 5.66 -2.52
CA ILE A 105 -15.98 5.86 -1.28
C ILE A 105 -15.05 5.79 -0.07
N ASP A 106 -14.11 4.84 -0.04
CA ASP A 106 -13.14 4.69 1.03
C ASP A 106 -11.78 4.23 0.47
N VAL A 107 -11.02 5.21 -0.02
CA VAL A 107 -9.67 5.00 -0.56
C VAL A 107 -8.74 4.36 0.48
N ASN A 108 -8.88 4.75 1.76
CA ASN A 108 -8.03 4.22 2.82
C ASN A 108 -8.25 2.71 3.02
N ALA A 109 -9.50 2.29 3.16
CA ALA A 109 -9.83 0.87 3.29
C ALA A 109 -9.45 0.08 2.03
N PHE A 110 -9.65 0.66 0.84
CA PHE A 110 -9.26 0.03 -0.42
C PHE A 110 -7.76 -0.25 -0.49
N ILE A 111 -6.92 0.75 -0.18
CA ILE A 111 -5.46 0.58 -0.23
C ILE A 111 -4.98 -0.39 0.86
N GLU A 112 -5.53 -0.32 2.05
CA GLU A 112 -5.20 -1.27 3.12
C GLU A 112 -5.50 -2.72 2.72
N GLN A 113 -6.67 -2.98 2.13
CA GLN A 113 -7.03 -4.29 1.60
C GLN A 113 -6.14 -4.71 0.43
N THR A 114 -5.74 -3.77 -0.43
CA THR A 114 -4.84 -4.03 -1.56
C THR A 114 -3.46 -4.46 -1.08
N TYR A 115 -2.89 -3.79 -0.07
CA TYR A 115 -1.63 -4.20 0.55
C TYR A 115 -1.70 -5.60 1.16
N LYS A 116 -2.76 -5.89 1.90
CA LYS A 116 -2.98 -7.23 2.46
C LYS A 116 -3.12 -8.29 1.38
N ARG A 117 -3.82 -7.97 0.29
CA ARG A 117 -4.10 -8.89 -0.81
C ARG A 117 -2.86 -9.22 -1.64
N PHE A 118 -2.07 -8.20 -2.01
CA PHE A 118 -0.92 -8.38 -2.91
C PHE A 118 0.40 -8.54 -2.18
N TYR A 119 0.61 -7.79 -1.10
CA TYR A 119 1.88 -7.79 -0.38
C TYR A 119 1.86 -8.57 0.92
N VAL A 120 0.68 -9.02 1.39
CA VAL A 120 0.52 -9.80 2.64
C VAL A 120 1.15 -9.09 3.84
N ARG A 121 1.05 -7.76 3.89
CA ARG A 121 1.52 -6.91 4.98
C ARG A 121 0.61 -5.72 5.22
N ASP A 122 0.78 -5.12 6.36
CA ASP A 122 0.10 -3.87 6.66
C ASP A 122 0.72 -2.68 5.89
N LEU A 123 -0.11 -1.69 5.66
CA LEU A 123 0.24 -0.40 5.08
C LEU A 123 0.95 0.46 6.13
N THR A 124 2.09 1.04 5.78
CA THR A 124 2.75 2.04 6.63
C THR A 124 2.04 3.39 6.56
N GLN A 125 2.26 4.24 7.57
CA GLN A 125 1.65 5.57 7.57
C GLN A 125 2.13 6.43 6.38
N ALA A 126 3.39 6.33 6.01
CA ALA A 126 3.93 7.08 4.87
C ALA A 126 3.29 6.65 3.53
N GLU A 127 3.12 5.35 3.32
CA GLU A 127 2.42 4.82 2.14
C GLU A 127 0.95 5.25 2.13
N ARG A 128 0.29 5.24 3.29
CA ARG A 128 -1.10 5.71 3.44
C ARG A 128 -1.27 7.14 2.98
N GLU A 129 -0.46 8.05 3.51
CA GLU A 129 -0.50 9.47 3.15
C GLU A 129 -0.18 9.69 1.67
N PHE A 130 0.81 8.95 1.14
CA PHE A 130 1.11 8.99 -0.29
C PHE A 130 -0.10 8.63 -1.14
N PHE A 131 -0.77 7.51 -0.87
CA PHE A 131 -1.91 7.07 -1.68
C PHE A 131 -3.13 7.97 -1.52
N LEU A 132 -3.43 8.47 -0.32
CA LEU A 132 -4.53 9.41 -0.12
C LEU A 132 -4.34 10.68 -0.97
N ASN A 133 -3.14 11.25 -0.96
CA ASN A 133 -2.79 12.41 -1.78
C ASN A 133 -2.80 12.09 -3.28
N PHE A 134 -2.28 10.91 -3.66
CA PHE A 134 -2.26 10.46 -5.04
C PHE A 134 -3.66 10.33 -5.63
N PHE A 135 -4.57 9.64 -4.94
CA PHE A 135 -5.96 9.49 -5.41
C PHE A 135 -6.74 10.81 -5.43
N ALA A 136 -6.45 11.73 -4.51
CA ALA A 136 -7.06 13.06 -4.50
C ALA A 136 -6.65 13.90 -5.73
N SER A 137 -5.41 13.72 -6.20
CA SER A 137 -4.87 14.45 -7.36
C SER A 137 -5.08 13.76 -8.71
N HIS A 138 -5.46 12.46 -8.71
CA HIS A 138 -5.63 11.66 -9.94
C HIS A 138 -7.02 11.01 -9.96
N PRO A 139 -8.06 11.75 -10.38
CA PRO A 139 -9.44 11.25 -10.42
C PRO A 139 -9.69 10.18 -11.50
N ASP A 140 -8.79 10.01 -12.43
CA ASP A 140 -8.82 9.06 -13.55
C ASP A 140 -8.25 7.68 -13.22
N VAL A 141 -7.58 7.53 -12.06
CA VAL A 141 -7.03 6.23 -11.63
C VAL A 141 -8.15 5.23 -11.36
N SER A 142 -8.06 4.07 -12.00
CA SER A 142 -8.99 2.95 -11.83
C SER A 142 -8.43 1.87 -10.91
N VAL A 143 -9.30 0.99 -10.41
CA VAL A 143 -8.92 -0.21 -9.63
C VAL A 143 -7.98 -1.11 -10.44
N GLU A 144 -8.25 -1.27 -11.73
CA GLU A 144 -7.42 -2.08 -12.62
C GLU A 144 -5.98 -1.53 -12.71
N MET A 145 -5.83 -0.21 -12.84
CA MET A 145 -4.51 0.44 -12.85
C MET A 145 -3.76 0.20 -11.54
N VAL A 146 -4.44 0.32 -10.40
CA VAL A 146 -3.83 0.07 -9.09
C VAL A 146 -3.40 -1.38 -8.95
N TYR A 147 -4.27 -2.33 -9.25
CA TYR A 147 -3.94 -3.76 -9.17
C TYR A 147 -2.81 -4.14 -10.11
N SER A 148 -2.77 -3.54 -11.30
CA SER A 148 -1.68 -3.71 -12.25
C SER A 148 -0.34 -3.19 -11.69
N ALA A 149 -0.34 -1.98 -11.13
CA ALA A 149 0.85 -1.40 -10.51
C ALA A 149 1.37 -2.27 -9.34
N PHE A 150 0.48 -2.79 -8.50
CA PHE A 150 0.86 -3.68 -7.40
C PHE A 150 1.42 -5.02 -7.90
N SER A 151 0.77 -5.65 -8.88
CA SER A 151 1.17 -6.96 -9.42
C SER A 151 2.50 -6.93 -10.16
N LEU A 152 2.82 -5.81 -10.80
CA LEU A 152 4.06 -5.62 -11.56
C LEU A 152 5.20 -5.02 -10.74
N SER A 153 4.92 -4.62 -9.49
CA SER A 153 5.94 -4.01 -8.62
C SER A 153 7.06 -4.98 -8.24
N ASN A 154 8.23 -4.43 -7.94
CA ASN A 154 9.35 -5.23 -7.44
C ASN A 154 9.01 -5.98 -6.15
N GLU A 155 8.27 -5.34 -5.22
CA GLU A 155 7.87 -5.99 -3.97
C GLU A 155 7.02 -7.24 -4.23
N TYR A 156 6.16 -7.22 -5.24
CA TYR A 156 5.33 -8.37 -5.58
C TYR A 156 6.11 -9.55 -6.15
N GLN A 157 7.28 -9.33 -6.72
CA GLN A 157 8.13 -10.39 -7.27
C GLN A 157 8.75 -11.27 -6.18
N PHE A 158 8.78 -10.81 -4.93
CA PHE A 158 9.39 -11.52 -3.80
C PHE A 158 8.33 -12.03 -2.80
N TYR A 159 8.72 -13.02 -1.97
CA TYR A 159 7.95 -13.57 -0.84
C TYR A 159 8.86 -13.95 0.32
#